data_1d19b6beab09a60a63e7db54bbf0ecc3
#
_entry.id   1d19b6beab09a60a63e7db54bbf0ecc3
#
_cell.length_a   1.000
_cell.length_b   1.000
_cell.length_c   1.000
_cell.angle_alpha   90.00
_cell.angle_beta   90.00
_cell.angle_gamma   90.00
#
_symmetry.space_group_name_H-M   'P 1'
#
loop_
_entity.id
_entity.type
_entity.pdbx_description
1 polymer ?
#
loop_
_entity_poly.entity_id
_entity_poly.type
_entity_poly.pdbx_seq_one_letter_code
_entity_poly.pdbx_strand_id
1 'polypeptide(L)'
;MREFIEALFEKENKIEFQYEDYEMSFFAGRFKSYYLIFYIRTQAELIDLWKNTSSIFKTIKQNEDIYNNNMDKNIVCVYCLNVSEEEYYETGKTGTISGLSKTISSIEEDLNFFIKHVFLYTDKMNNDANQYIGEFNALCKKYLTIENFEQYKNEIEESYLFDFLMNLFIKFPFLKIGEYMRQ
;
A
#
# COMPACT_ATOMS: atom_id res chain seq x y z
N MET A 1 -5.61 7.70 -5.87
CA MET A 1 -4.59 6.76 -5.35
C MET A 1 -4.31 5.62 -6.33
N ARG A 2 -5.34 5.01 -6.90
CA ARG A 2 -5.17 3.88 -7.83
C ARG A 2 -4.22 4.21 -8.98
N GLU A 3 -4.46 5.29 -9.72
CA GLU A 3 -3.62 5.68 -10.86
C GLU A 3 -2.16 5.90 -10.47
N PHE A 4 -1.94 6.54 -9.30
CA PHE A 4 -0.59 6.75 -8.79
C PHE A 4 0.10 5.41 -8.46
N ILE A 5 -0.57 4.52 -7.73
CA ILE A 5 -0.01 3.20 -7.39
C ILE A 5 0.22 2.35 -8.65
N GLU A 6 -0.75 2.29 -9.59
CA GLU A 6 -0.59 1.56 -10.85
C GLU A 6 0.62 2.07 -11.67
N ALA A 7 0.88 3.37 -11.65
CA ALA A 7 2.05 3.95 -12.32
C ALA A 7 3.39 3.48 -11.72
N LEU A 8 3.45 3.12 -10.44
CA LEU A 8 4.63 2.51 -9.84
C LEU A 8 4.93 1.12 -10.39
N PHE A 9 3.91 0.44 -10.92
CA PHE A 9 3.98 -0.90 -11.52
C PHE A 9 4.06 -0.86 -13.06
N GLU A 10 4.34 0.28 -13.69
CA GLU A 10 4.35 0.44 -15.15
C GLU A 10 5.23 -0.59 -15.88
N LYS A 11 6.30 -1.08 -15.22
CA LYS A 11 7.22 -2.08 -15.77
C LYS A 11 6.85 -3.52 -15.42
N GLU A 12 5.76 -3.72 -14.70
CA GLU A 12 5.30 -5.02 -14.22
C GLU A 12 4.10 -5.50 -15.04
N ASN A 13 3.91 -6.81 -15.09
CA ASN A 13 2.78 -7.37 -15.85
C ASN A 13 1.50 -7.28 -15.03
N LYS A 14 0.52 -6.50 -15.50
CA LYS A 14 -0.82 -6.48 -14.93
C LYS A 14 -1.53 -7.80 -15.23
N ILE A 15 -2.15 -8.38 -14.21
CA ILE A 15 -2.95 -9.60 -14.28
C ILE A 15 -4.42 -9.20 -14.27
N GLU A 16 -5.18 -9.66 -15.26
CA GLU A 16 -6.63 -9.41 -15.32
C GLU A 16 -7.34 -10.33 -14.32
N PHE A 17 -7.66 -9.77 -13.16
CA PHE A 17 -8.34 -10.45 -12.07
C PHE A 17 -9.32 -9.49 -11.40
N GLN A 18 -10.46 -10.01 -10.98
CA GLN A 18 -11.46 -9.27 -10.22
C GLN A 18 -11.98 -10.15 -9.09
N TYR A 19 -12.14 -9.56 -7.92
CA TYR A 19 -12.77 -10.20 -6.77
C TYR A 19 -13.97 -9.36 -6.32
N GLU A 20 -15.19 -9.91 -6.52
CA GLU A 20 -16.43 -9.21 -6.26
C GLU A 20 -16.44 -7.81 -6.90
N ASP A 21 -17.06 -6.84 -6.25
CA ASP A 21 -17.16 -5.46 -6.73
C ASP A 21 -16.04 -4.55 -6.16
N TYR A 22 -14.99 -5.15 -5.54
CA TYR A 22 -13.90 -4.35 -4.97
C TYR A 22 -13.02 -3.72 -6.07
N GLU A 23 -12.70 -2.46 -5.88
CA GLU A 23 -11.71 -1.79 -6.70
C GLU A 23 -10.32 -2.35 -6.38
N MET A 24 -9.65 -2.92 -7.37
CA MET A 24 -8.38 -3.61 -7.15
C MET A 24 -7.47 -3.61 -8.38
N SER A 25 -6.21 -3.97 -8.15
CA SER A 25 -5.21 -4.23 -9.19
C SER A 25 -4.38 -5.45 -8.78
N PHE A 26 -3.95 -6.25 -9.77
CA PHE A 26 -3.11 -7.41 -9.53
C PHE A 26 -1.92 -7.39 -10.49
N PHE A 27 -0.70 -7.55 -9.98
CA PHE A 27 0.53 -7.49 -10.77
C PHE A 27 1.44 -8.68 -10.50
N ALA A 28 2.06 -9.19 -11.57
CA ALA A 28 3.21 -10.07 -11.48
C ALA A 28 4.48 -9.22 -11.50
N GLY A 29 5.13 -9.11 -10.36
CA GLY A 29 6.36 -8.37 -10.18
C GLY A 29 7.61 -9.22 -10.45
N ARG A 30 8.78 -8.61 -10.24
CA ARG A 30 10.07 -9.27 -10.40
C ARG A 30 10.28 -10.37 -9.35
N PHE A 31 11.16 -11.31 -9.64
CA PHE A 31 11.55 -12.39 -8.72
C PHE A 31 10.39 -13.28 -8.23
N LYS A 32 9.38 -13.48 -9.09
CA LYS A 32 8.19 -14.30 -8.78
C LYS A 32 7.36 -13.76 -7.61
N SER A 33 7.41 -12.46 -7.37
CA SER A 33 6.53 -11.77 -6.43
C SER A 33 5.24 -11.37 -7.11
N TYR A 34 4.13 -11.36 -6.39
CA TYR A 34 2.83 -10.96 -6.88
C TYR A 34 2.24 -9.92 -5.93
N TYR A 35 1.60 -8.89 -6.47
CA TYR A 35 1.06 -7.78 -5.68
C TYR A 35 -0.44 -7.65 -5.95
N LEU A 36 -1.23 -8.02 -4.96
CA LEU A 36 -2.69 -7.87 -4.95
C LEU A 36 -3.04 -6.61 -4.16
N ILE A 37 -3.62 -5.61 -4.81
CA ILE A 37 -3.82 -4.29 -4.22
C ILE A 37 -5.31 -3.98 -4.24
N PHE A 38 -5.89 -3.73 -3.08
CA PHE A 38 -7.28 -3.28 -2.91
C PHE A 38 -7.32 -1.79 -2.57
N TYR A 39 -8.22 -1.05 -3.20
CA TYR A 39 -8.47 0.37 -2.95
C TYR A 39 -9.80 0.49 -2.22
N ILE A 40 -9.75 0.79 -0.94
CA ILE A 40 -10.89 0.73 -0.01
C ILE A 40 -11.10 2.07 0.68
N ARG A 41 -12.34 2.32 1.08
CA ARG A 41 -12.78 3.61 1.62
C ARG A 41 -13.18 3.54 3.09
N THR A 42 -13.40 2.34 3.60
CA THR A 42 -13.91 2.17 4.96
C THR A 42 -13.18 1.07 5.71
N GLN A 43 -13.10 1.22 7.02
CA GLN A 43 -12.57 0.17 7.90
C GLN A 43 -13.42 -1.11 7.84
N ALA A 44 -14.71 -1.01 7.55
CA ALA A 44 -15.57 -2.17 7.39
C ALA A 44 -15.17 -3.01 6.19
N GLU A 45 -14.89 -2.39 5.04
CA GLU A 45 -14.35 -3.07 3.84
C GLU A 45 -13.00 -3.73 4.12
N LEU A 46 -12.10 -3.04 4.86
CA LEU A 46 -10.81 -3.60 5.27
C LEU A 46 -10.99 -4.90 6.07
N ILE A 47 -11.87 -4.88 7.07
CA ILE A 47 -12.15 -6.05 7.92
C ILE A 47 -12.81 -7.17 7.12
N ASP A 48 -13.71 -6.85 6.20
CA ASP A 48 -14.39 -7.83 5.35
C ASP A 48 -13.39 -8.53 4.42
N LEU A 49 -12.56 -7.80 3.70
CA LEU A 49 -11.51 -8.35 2.85
C LEU A 49 -10.51 -9.22 3.64
N TRP A 50 -10.12 -8.77 4.84
CA TRP A 50 -9.24 -9.56 5.70
C TRP A 50 -9.88 -10.90 6.10
N LYS A 51 -11.13 -10.88 6.54
CA LYS A 51 -11.88 -12.10 6.90
C LYS A 51 -12.08 -13.05 5.71
N ASN A 52 -12.17 -12.50 4.51
CA ASN A 52 -12.37 -13.26 3.27
C ASN A 52 -11.06 -13.64 2.55
N THR A 53 -9.89 -13.47 3.18
CA THR A 53 -8.58 -13.78 2.58
C THR A 53 -8.49 -15.20 2.00
N SER A 54 -9.07 -16.20 2.68
CA SER A 54 -9.11 -17.58 2.19
C SER A 54 -9.96 -17.72 0.92
N SER A 55 -11.09 -17.01 0.83
CA SER A 55 -11.96 -17.00 -0.35
C SER A 55 -11.26 -16.34 -1.54
N ILE A 56 -10.60 -15.20 -1.31
CA ILE A 56 -9.80 -14.50 -2.34
C ILE A 56 -8.73 -15.43 -2.89
N PHE A 57 -7.97 -16.09 -2.02
CA PHE A 57 -6.92 -17.03 -2.44
C PHE A 57 -7.48 -18.22 -3.22
N LYS A 58 -8.62 -18.77 -2.77
CA LYS A 58 -9.30 -19.85 -3.48
C LYS A 58 -9.75 -19.43 -4.88
N THR A 59 -10.29 -18.21 -5.03
CA THR A 59 -10.71 -17.68 -6.33
C THR A 59 -9.52 -17.53 -7.28
N ILE A 60 -8.38 -17.02 -6.79
CA ILE A 60 -7.13 -16.97 -7.57
C ILE A 60 -6.71 -18.37 -7.99
N LYS A 61 -6.71 -19.32 -7.06
CA LYS A 61 -6.25 -20.71 -7.29
C LYS A 61 -7.13 -21.49 -8.26
N GLN A 62 -8.42 -21.17 -8.34
CA GLN A 62 -9.37 -21.78 -9.27
C GLN A 62 -9.29 -21.21 -10.69
N ASN A 63 -8.60 -20.10 -10.87
CA ASN A 63 -8.41 -19.49 -12.19
C ASN A 63 -7.13 -20.03 -12.83
N GLU A 64 -7.28 -21.05 -13.71
CA GLU A 64 -6.17 -21.75 -14.35
C GLU A 64 -5.33 -20.85 -15.27
N ASP A 65 -5.90 -19.78 -15.81
CA ASP A 65 -5.21 -18.82 -16.67
C ASP A 65 -4.28 -17.88 -15.88
N ILE A 66 -4.57 -17.69 -14.58
CA ILE A 66 -3.86 -16.76 -13.71
C ILE A 66 -2.91 -17.49 -12.77
N TYR A 67 -3.42 -18.56 -12.13
CA TYR A 67 -2.71 -19.21 -11.05
C TYR A 67 -1.48 -19.98 -11.51
N ASN A 68 -0.41 -19.85 -10.74
CA ASN A 68 0.74 -20.74 -10.82
C ASN A 68 1.29 -21.05 -9.42
N ASN A 69 2.01 -22.16 -9.27
CA ASN A 69 2.48 -22.66 -7.98
C ASN A 69 3.42 -21.69 -7.22
N ASN A 70 4.01 -20.69 -7.91
CA ASN A 70 4.83 -19.68 -7.24
C ASN A 70 3.97 -18.70 -6.42
N MET A 71 2.67 -18.59 -6.71
CA MET A 71 1.75 -17.69 -6.00
C MET A 71 1.48 -18.13 -4.56
N ASP A 72 1.54 -19.42 -4.25
CA ASP A 72 1.18 -19.98 -2.95
C ASP A 72 1.86 -19.29 -1.74
N LYS A 73 3.04 -18.70 -1.94
CA LYS A 73 3.83 -18.07 -0.86
C LYS A 73 4.37 -16.69 -1.21
N ASN A 74 4.04 -16.17 -2.39
CA ASN A 74 4.69 -14.97 -2.93
C ASN A 74 3.70 -13.86 -3.29
N ILE A 75 2.46 -13.94 -2.81
CA ILE A 75 1.48 -12.86 -2.94
C ILE A 75 1.63 -11.92 -1.74
N VAL A 76 1.87 -10.65 -2.04
CA VAL A 76 1.78 -9.54 -1.10
C VAL A 76 0.46 -8.84 -1.36
N CYS A 77 -0.42 -8.81 -0.37
CA CYS A 77 -1.70 -8.12 -0.43
C CYS A 77 -1.57 -6.77 0.25
N VAL A 78 -1.85 -5.69 -0.46
CA VAL A 78 -1.80 -4.33 0.07
C VAL A 78 -3.22 -3.74 0.07
N TYR A 79 -3.70 -3.38 1.23
CA TYR A 79 -4.96 -2.67 1.41
C TYR A 79 -4.69 -1.17 1.48
N CYS A 80 -5.02 -0.44 0.42
CA CYS A 80 -4.90 1.02 0.38
C CYS A 80 -6.18 1.62 0.95
N LEU A 81 -6.15 2.05 2.20
CA LEU A 81 -7.31 2.59 2.92
C LEU A 81 -7.26 4.12 2.93
N ASN A 82 -8.30 4.74 2.37
CA ASN A 82 -8.52 6.18 2.50
C ASN A 82 -9.10 6.49 3.88
N VAL A 83 -8.46 7.39 4.60
CA VAL A 83 -8.88 7.84 5.94
C VAL A 83 -8.92 9.36 6.00
N SER A 84 -9.62 9.91 6.99
CA SER A 84 -9.53 11.33 7.30
C SER A 84 -8.13 11.71 7.78
N GLU A 85 -7.77 13.00 7.69
CA GLU A 85 -6.49 13.48 8.22
C GLU A 85 -6.39 13.23 9.73
N GLU A 86 -7.48 13.41 10.47
CA GLU A 86 -7.55 13.15 11.90
C GLU A 86 -7.22 11.67 12.22
N GLU A 87 -7.89 10.72 11.56
CA GLU A 87 -7.63 9.28 11.73
C GLU A 87 -6.21 8.89 11.33
N TYR A 88 -5.66 9.50 10.27
CA TYR A 88 -4.29 9.26 9.82
C TYR A 88 -3.28 9.62 10.93
N TYR A 89 -3.38 10.84 11.47
CA TYR A 89 -2.47 11.31 12.51
C TYR A 89 -2.68 10.60 13.85
N GLU A 90 -3.92 10.27 14.21
CA GLU A 90 -4.17 9.49 15.42
C GLU A 90 -3.60 8.07 15.35
N THR A 91 -3.66 7.45 14.19
CA THR A 91 -3.13 6.09 13.97
C THR A 91 -1.60 6.06 14.00
N GLY A 92 -0.94 7.12 13.55
CA GLY A 92 0.53 7.28 13.54
C GLY A 92 1.14 7.72 14.88
N LYS A 93 0.34 8.24 15.84
CA LYS A 93 0.88 8.71 17.12
C LYS A 93 1.30 7.56 18.01
N THR A 94 2.57 7.55 18.39
CA THR A 94 3.13 6.65 19.39
C THR A 94 2.46 6.87 20.75
N GLY A 95 1.77 5.84 21.25
CA GLY A 95 1.15 5.85 22.57
C GLY A 95 -0.37 5.91 22.59
N THR A 96 -1.04 6.27 21.50
CA THR A 96 -2.50 6.18 21.40
C THR A 96 -2.86 4.97 20.55
N ILE A 97 -3.31 3.89 21.18
CA ILE A 97 -3.78 2.70 20.46
C ILE A 97 -5.22 2.96 20.02
N SER A 98 -5.40 3.54 18.84
CA SER A 98 -6.73 3.67 18.22
C SER A 98 -7.30 2.28 17.83
N GLY A 99 -8.60 2.19 17.66
CA GLY A 99 -9.25 0.96 17.17
C GLY A 99 -8.70 0.52 15.80
N LEU A 100 -8.43 1.49 14.92
CA LEU A 100 -7.85 1.27 13.58
C LEU A 100 -6.42 0.74 13.69
N SER A 101 -5.56 1.32 14.54
CA SER A 101 -4.20 0.87 14.77
C SER A 101 -4.12 -0.60 15.20
N LYS A 102 -5.01 -1.03 16.12
CA LYS A 102 -5.12 -2.44 16.52
C LYS A 102 -5.53 -3.35 15.37
N THR A 103 -6.50 -2.91 14.58
CA THR A 103 -6.97 -3.67 13.41
C THR A 103 -5.84 -3.84 12.41
N ILE A 104 -5.09 -2.79 12.10
CA ILE A 104 -3.94 -2.84 11.19
C ILE A 104 -2.89 -3.83 11.68
N SER A 105 -2.48 -3.73 12.95
CA SER A 105 -1.51 -4.66 13.54
C SER A 105 -1.99 -6.12 13.42
N SER A 106 -3.25 -6.39 13.72
CA SER A 106 -3.81 -7.75 13.60
C SER A 106 -3.81 -8.28 12.17
N ILE A 107 -4.05 -7.41 11.18
CA ILE A 107 -4.03 -7.77 9.75
C ILE A 107 -2.59 -8.09 9.31
N GLU A 108 -1.64 -7.23 9.66
CA GLU A 108 -0.24 -7.37 9.23
C GLU A 108 0.50 -8.52 9.94
N GLU A 109 0.09 -8.88 11.14
CA GLU A 109 0.58 -10.05 11.87
C GLU A 109 -0.04 -11.37 11.39
N ASP A 110 -1.17 -11.32 10.68
CA ASP A 110 -1.81 -12.51 10.11
C ASP A 110 -1.11 -12.94 8.81
N LEU A 111 -0.29 -13.98 8.89
CA LEU A 111 0.46 -14.54 7.76
C LEU A 111 -0.30 -15.62 6.97
N ASN A 112 -1.59 -15.83 7.24
CA ASN A 112 -2.38 -16.82 6.51
C ASN A 112 -2.60 -16.36 5.06
N PHE A 113 -2.35 -17.21 4.10
CA PHE A 113 -2.50 -17.05 2.65
C PHE A 113 -1.57 -16.02 2.01
N PHE A 114 -1.56 -14.75 2.50
CA PHE A 114 -0.80 -13.64 1.93
C PHE A 114 0.06 -12.96 3.00
N ILE A 115 1.15 -12.32 2.59
CA ILE A 115 1.77 -11.25 3.37
C ILE A 115 0.86 -10.03 3.19
N LYS A 116 0.40 -9.42 4.28
CA LYS A 116 -0.57 -8.33 4.25
C LYS A 116 0.06 -7.04 4.74
N HIS A 117 -0.21 -5.96 4.02
CA HIS A 117 0.13 -4.61 4.43
C HIS A 117 -1.11 -3.72 4.35
N VAL A 118 -1.24 -2.78 5.26
CA VAL A 118 -2.25 -1.71 5.20
C VAL A 118 -1.54 -0.39 4.96
N PHE A 119 -1.83 0.23 3.82
CA PHE A 119 -1.32 1.52 3.42
C PHE A 119 -2.41 2.57 3.62
N LEU A 120 -2.21 3.47 4.59
CA LEU A 120 -3.13 4.57 4.85
C LEU A 120 -2.76 5.78 4.01
N TYR A 121 -3.77 6.48 3.52
CA TYR A 121 -3.60 7.76 2.84
C TYR A 121 -4.83 8.65 3.04
N THR A 122 -4.64 9.96 2.88
CA THR A 122 -5.71 10.95 2.92
C THR A 122 -6.01 11.49 1.52
N ASP A 123 -7.14 12.17 1.36
CA ASP A 123 -7.46 12.84 0.08
C ASP A 123 -6.40 13.88 -0.30
N LYS A 124 -5.83 14.59 0.67
CA LYS A 124 -4.75 15.55 0.44
C LYS A 124 -3.50 14.86 -0.12
N MET A 125 -3.06 13.77 0.52
CA MET A 125 -1.93 12.97 0.03
C MET A 125 -2.17 12.43 -1.38
N ASN A 126 -3.39 11.93 -1.64
CA ASN A 126 -3.79 11.43 -2.95
C ASN A 126 -3.73 12.51 -4.03
N ASN A 127 -4.27 13.70 -3.75
CA ASN A 127 -4.28 14.81 -4.70
C ASN A 127 -2.85 15.28 -5.03
N ASP A 128 -1.98 15.37 -4.03
CA ASP A 128 -0.61 15.82 -4.23
C ASP A 128 0.27 14.75 -4.89
N ALA A 129 0.13 13.48 -4.51
CA ALA A 129 0.84 12.38 -5.16
C ALA A 129 0.45 12.23 -6.65
N ASN A 130 -0.82 12.43 -6.99
CA ASN A 130 -1.31 12.34 -8.37
C ASN A 130 -0.67 13.38 -9.30
N GLN A 131 -0.16 14.51 -8.79
CA GLN A 131 0.60 15.48 -9.59
C GLN A 131 1.94 14.91 -10.11
N TYR A 132 2.39 13.79 -9.54
CA TYR A 132 3.65 13.12 -9.87
C TYR A 132 3.45 11.75 -10.53
N ILE A 133 2.27 11.47 -11.11
CA ILE A 133 2.04 10.24 -11.87
C ILE A 133 3.05 10.18 -13.04
N GLY A 134 3.81 9.09 -13.11
CA GLY A 134 4.91 8.92 -14.06
C GLY A 134 6.22 9.65 -13.68
N GLU A 135 6.21 10.49 -12.64
CA GLU A 135 7.37 11.27 -12.17
C GLU A 135 7.77 10.93 -10.73
N PHE A 136 7.65 9.67 -10.33
CA PHE A 136 7.92 9.23 -8.95
C PHE A 136 9.32 9.62 -8.45
N ASN A 137 10.32 9.59 -9.33
CA ASN A 137 11.67 10.07 -9.00
C ASN A 137 11.70 11.56 -8.61
N ALA A 138 10.91 12.39 -9.27
CA ALA A 138 10.82 13.84 -8.95
C ALA A 138 10.16 14.04 -7.58
N LEU A 139 9.11 13.28 -7.28
CA LEU A 139 8.46 13.28 -5.97
C LEU A 139 9.47 12.90 -4.86
N CYS A 140 10.20 11.79 -5.05
CA CYS A 140 11.20 11.35 -4.08
C CYS A 140 12.31 12.38 -3.86
N LYS A 141 12.89 12.94 -4.93
CA LYS A 141 13.93 13.98 -4.82
C LYS A 141 13.47 15.22 -4.08
N LYS A 142 12.23 15.62 -4.28
CA LYS A 142 11.67 16.82 -3.66
C LYS A 142 11.40 16.63 -2.15
N TYR A 143 10.92 15.46 -1.75
CA TYR A 143 10.41 15.27 -0.39
C TYR A 143 11.27 14.34 0.48
N LEU A 144 12.09 13.45 -0.06
CA LEU A 144 13.02 12.62 0.71
C LEU A 144 14.33 13.37 0.98
N THR A 145 14.25 14.46 1.70
CA THR A 145 15.38 15.29 2.09
C THR A 145 15.65 15.22 3.59
N ILE A 146 16.88 15.58 4.00
CA ILE A 146 17.24 15.64 5.43
C ILE A 146 16.36 16.67 6.14
N GLU A 147 16.06 17.80 5.49
CA GLU A 147 15.21 18.86 6.04
C GLU A 147 13.78 18.36 6.33
N ASN A 148 13.15 17.66 5.38
CA ASN A 148 11.83 17.07 5.59
C ASN A 148 11.85 15.95 6.64
N PHE A 149 12.95 15.20 6.76
CA PHE A 149 13.11 14.23 7.83
C PHE A 149 13.19 14.89 9.22
N GLU A 150 13.91 15.99 9.35
CA GLU A 150 13.97 16.76 10.62
C GLU A 150 12.61 17.37 10.97
N GLN A 151 11.86 17.87 9.98
CA GLN A 151 10.49 18.35 10.18
C GLN A 151 9.56 17.21 10.61
N TYR A 152 9.64 16.07 9.96
CA TYR A 152 8.87 14.87 10.34
C TYR A 152 9.14 14.44 11.79
N LYS A 153 10.41 14.42 12.23
CA LYS A 153 10.78 14.10 13.61
C LYS A 153 10.20 15.07 14.65
N ASN A 154 9.97 16.32 14.25
CA ASN A 154 9.40 17.34 15.10
C ASN A 154 7.87 17.46 15.00
N GLU A 155 7.21 16.47 14.34
CA GLU A 155 5.74 16.42 14.18
C GLU A 155 5.14 17.65 13.48
N ILE A 156 5.87 18.25 12.53
CA ILE A 156 5.40 19.40 11.76
C ILE A 156 4.49 18.89 10.61
N GLU A 157 3.26 19.41 10.54
CA GLU A 157 2.25 19.02 9.54
C GLU A 157 2.73 19.16 8.07
N GLU A 158 3.68 20.02 7.80
CA GLU A 158 4.24 20.23 6.45
C GLU A 158 5.03 19.03 5.91
N SER A 159 5.36 18.06 6.78
CA SER A 159 6.11 16.85 6.41
C SER A 159 5.25 15.67 5.93
N TYR A 160 3.93 15.84 5.73
CA TYR A 160 3.02 14.74 5.42
C TYR A 160 3.37 13.95 4.14
N LEU A 161 3.96 14.59 3.12
CA LEU A 161 4.42 13.87 1.92
C LEU A 161 5.71 13.08 2.16
N PHE A 162 6.55 13.50 3.10
CA PHE A 162 7.66 12.68 3.57
C PHE A 162 7.15 11.40 4.25
N ASP A 163 6.20 11.54 5.17
CA ASP A 163 5.57 10.41 5.87
C ASP A 163 4.86 9.47 4.90
N PHE A 164 4.09 10.02 3.96
CA PHE A 164 3.45 9.27 2.89
C PHE A 164 4.46 8.42 2.10
N LEU A 165 5.59 9.00 1.68
CA LEU A 165 6.63 8.29 0.94
C LEU A 165 7.30 7.20 1.81
N MET A 166 7.60 7.49 3.07
CA MET A 166 8.18 6.50 3.98
C MET A 166 7.24 5.30 4.17
N ASN A 167 5.95 5.56 4.37
CA ASN A 167 4.94 4.50 4.46
C ASN A 167 4.82 3.72 3.15
N LEU A 168 4.88 4.39 2.00
CA LEU A 168 4.86 3.75 0.69
C LEU A 168 6.04 2.76 0.55
N PHE A 169 7.27 3.16 0.89
CA PHE A 169 8.43 2.27 0.84
C PHE A 169 8.34 1.08 1.81
N ILE A 170 7.71 1.27 2.96
CA ILE A 170 7.49 0.20 3.94
C ILE A 170 6.45 -0.81 3.44
N LYS A 171 5.35 -0.32 2.87
CA LYS A 171 4.20 -1.17 2.50
C LYS A 171 4.30 -1.77 1.08
N PHE A 172 5.19 -1.23 0.25
CA PHE A 172 5.48 -1.73 -1.10
C PHE A 172 6.94 -2.17 -1.21
N PRO A 173 7.28 -3.38 -0.76
CA PRO A 173 8.67 -3.82 -0.58
C PRO A 173 9.48 -3.97 -1.88
N PHE A 174 8.86 -3.88 -3.05
CA PHE A 174 9.57 -3.82 -4.33
C PHE A 174 10.21 -2.44 -4.58
N LEU A 175 9.71 -1.38 -3.94
CA LEU A 175 10.31 -0.05 -3.96
C LEU A 175 11.51 -0.01 -3.03
N LYS A 176 12.70 0.29 -3.57
CA LYS A 176 13.93 0.35 -2.79
C LYS A 176 14.35 1.80 -2.61
N ILE A 177 14.11 2.35 -1.43
CA ILE A 177 14.44 3.74 -1.10
C ILE A 177 15.87 4.14 -1.53
N GLY A 178 16.84 3.25 -1.40
CA GLY A 178 18.22 3.49 -1.79
C GLY A 178 18.44 3.73 -3.29
N GLU A 179 17.50 3.36 -4.16
CA GLU A 179 17.55 3.66 -5.59
C GLU A 179 17.17 5.12 -5.88
N TYR A 180 16.42 5.76 -4.98
CA TYR A 180 15.89 7.12 -5.12
C TYR A 180 16.69 8.16 -4.33
N MET A 181 17.43 7.76 -3.28
CA MET A 181 18.25 8.65 -2.46
C MET A 181 19.71 8.79 -2.93
N ARG A 182 20.15 7.97 -3.89
CA ARG A 182 21.54 7.96 -4.39
C ARG A 182 21.76 8.94 -5.54
N GLN A 183 21.40 10.21 -5.36
CA GLN A 183 21.73 11.21 -6.39
C GLN A 183 22.32 12.47 -5.75
#